data_d2c423594f36ecf2e863f05e834ec8e9
#
_entry.id   d2c423594f36ecf2e863f05e834ec8e9
#
_cell.length_a   1.000
_cell.length_b   1.000
_cell.length_c   1.000
_cell.angle_alpha   90.00
_cell.angle_beta   90.00
_cell.angle_gamma   90.00
#
_symmetry.space_group_name_H-M   'P 1'
#
loop_
_entity.id
_entity.type
_entity.pdbx_description
1 polymer ?
#
loop_
_entity_poly.entity_id
_entity_poly.type
_entity_poly.pdbx_seq_one_letter_code
_entity_poly.pdbx_strand_id
1 'polypeptide(L)'
;MVSSILNSHNTRSRFYLSAFTAPVLLGFALLTGCSSDADIQAKLPRTADAETLYNYGIDALHGGHYKLASAEFELLQQNYPYSGYTGNAELMEGYAYYLQGEYALSVQQLERYLQLHPTSPDAAYAYYLRGLCYYEQIGDVSRDQLGTLEAMDALQEVITRFPQTSYARDAQLKVDLCRDHLAGKEMYVGRYYQREKDYQAAYGRYQRVIQDFQTTNHVPEALERLVEVNLDLGLPDEARQAAAVLGYNAPDSRWYHLAYNKLKANHQLTPQLRKPEPLRKEPKEKRHRTKHHRDALVPAPMVSHPAQPDSVITQPVSETRSNPVTSIDIPPTTTTTPPPTNKAKGAK
;
A
#
# COMPACT_ATOMS: atom_id res chain seq x y z
N MET A 1 15.87 -39.66 -64.35
CA MET A 1 16.87 -39.31 -65.35
C MET A 1 17.86 -38.46 -64.62
N VAL A 2 18.96 -39.12 -64.31
CA VAL A 2 20.35 -38.94 -64.82
C VAL A 2 21.00 -37.81 -64.05
N SER A 3 21.87 -38.12 -63.14
CA SER A 3 23.31 -38.40 -63.13
C SER A 3 24.11 -37.17 -62.75
N SER A 4 24.80 -37.24 -61.60
CA SER A 4 26.27 -37.44 -61.45
C SER A 4 27.13 -36.30 -62.00
N ILE A 5 28.04 -35.83 -61.17
CA ILE A 5 29.50 -36.08 -61.34
C ILE A 5 30.27 -35.46 -60.15
N LEU A 6 31.06 -36.27 -59.53
CA LEU A 6 32.21 -36.06 -58.70
C LEU A 6 33.26 -35.11 -59.29
N ASN A 7 34.00 -34.37 -58.43
CA ASN A 7 35.49 -34.45 -58.40
C ASN A 7 36.00 -33.68 -57.15
N SER A 8 36.57 -34.30 -56.24
CA SER A 8 37.91 -34.57 -55.83
C SER A 8 38.94 -33.48 -56.22
N HIS A 9 39.48 -32.75 -55.22
CA HIS A 9 40.91 -32.53 -55.12
C HIS A 9 41.37 -32.27 -53.68
N ASN A 10 42.15 -33.21 -53.26
CA ASN A 10 43.04 -33.31 -52.14
C ASN A 10 44.22 -32.37 -52.28
N THR A 11 44.54 -31.57 -51.24
CA THR A 11 45.94 -31.16 -51.01
C THR A 11 46.21 -30.90 -49.54
N ARG A 12 47.16 -31.64 -49.08
CA ARG A 12 47.86 -31.60 -47.78
C ARG A 12 48.50 -30.26 -47.50
N SER A 13 48.52 -29.84 -46.24
CA SER A 13 49.78 -29.56 -45.48
C SER A 13 49.45 -28.73 -44.26
N ARG A 14 49.88 -29.23 -43.23
CA ARG A 14 51.01 -29.02 -42.29
C ARG A 14 50.61 -28.31 -41.00
N PHE A 15 50.77 -29.08 -39.97
CA PHE A 15 51.07 -28.74 -38.59
C PHE A 15 51.69 -27.35 -38.37
N TYR A 16 51.06 -26.55 -37.53
CA TYR A 16 51.74 -25.70 -36.54
C TYR A 16 51.07 -25.88 -35.18
N LEU A 17 51.74 -26.67 -34.40
CA LEU A 17 51.58 -26.84 -32.97
C LEU A 17 52.34 -25.67 -32.32
N SER A 18 51.70 -24.72 -31.71
CA SER A 18 52.31 -23.80 -30.73
C SER A 18 51.22 -23.31 -29.80
N ALA A 19 51.13 -23.90 -28.64
CA ALA A 19 51.47 -23.35 -27.33
C ALA A 19 50.89 -21.96 -27.09
N PHE A 20 49.55 -21.89 -26.69
CA PHE A 20 48.98 -20.84 -25.91
C PHE A 20 47.84 -21.41 -25.04
N THR A 21 48.24 -22.25 -24.05
CA THR A 21 47.37 -22.69 -23.01
C THR A 21 47.97 -22.33 -21.68
N ALA A 22 47.68 -21.12 -21.21
CA ALA A 22 47.64 -20.64 -19.83
C ALA A 22 47.66 -19.10 -19.89
N PRO A 23 46.60 -18.37 -19.58
CA PRO A 23 46.03 -18.20 -18.24
C PRO A 23 44.50 -17.98 -18.25
N VAL A 24 43.69 -19.00 -18.25
CA VAL A 24 42.22 -18.88 -18.08
C VAL A 24 41.78 -19.45 -16.69
N LEU A 25 42.68 -19.99 -15.92
CA LEU A 25 42.34 -20.64 -14.63
C LEU A 25 42.52 -19.76 -13.38
N LEU A 26 42.77 -18.44 -13.53
CA LEU A 26 42.93 -17.54 -12.37
C LEU A 26 41.79 -16.54 -12.20
N GLY A 27 40.74 -16.63 -12.98
CA GLY A 27 39.59 -15.71 -12.93
C GLY A 27 38.36 -16.23 -12.19
N PHE A 28 38.36 -17.47 -11.65
CA PHE A 28 37.14 -18.10 -11.10
C PHE A 28 37.08 -18.16 -9.57
N ALA A 29 37.95 -17.47 -8.86
CA ALA A 29 38.05 -17.55 -7.38
C ALA A 29 37.54 -16.33 -6.62
N LEU A 30 36.74 -15.43 -7.26
CA LEU A 30 36.17 -14.26 -6.56
C LEU A 30 34.60 -14.23 -6.57
N LEU A 31 33.95 -15.36 -6.74
CA LEU A 31 32.48 -15.50 -6.59
C LEU A 31 32.13 -16.31 -5.35
N THR A 32 32.79 -16.02 -4.22
CA THR A 32 32.38 -16.56 -2.93
C THR A 32 31.89 -15.43 -2.05
N GLY A 33 30.58 -15.23 -2.02
CA GLY A 33 30.02 -14.20 -1.15
C GLY A 33 28.50 -14.07 -1.13
N CYS A 34 27.76 -15.06 -1.62
CA CYS A 34 26.35 -15.19 -1.25
C CYS A 34 26.28 -16.36 -0.26
N SER A 35 26.35 -16.08 1.03
CA SER A 35 25.91 -17.02 2.03
C SER A 35 24.42 -17.25 1.76
N SER A 36 24.03 -18.47 1.42
CA SER A 36 22.61 -18.82 1.24
C SER A 36 21.91 -18.70 2.58
N ASP A 37 20.62 -18.31 2.58
CA ASP A 37 19.80 -18.25 3.80
C ASP A 37 19.87 -19.56 4.61
N ALA A 38 20.07 -20.70 3.93
CA ALA A 38 20.29 -22.01 4.54
C ALA A 38 21.57 -22.11 5.38
N ASP A 39 22.66 -21.43 4.99
CA ASP A 39 23.93 -21.45 5.73
C ASP A 39 23.86 -20.60 7.01
N ILE A 40 23.00 -19.59 7.01
CA ILE A 40 22.75 -18.73 8.19
C ILE A 40 21.84 -19.47 9.17
N GLN A 41 20.79 -20.12 8.70
CA GLN A 41 19.84 -20.88 9.51
C GLN A 41 20.48 -22.10 10.19
N ALA A 42 21.51 -22.72 9.57
CA ALA A 42 22.24 -23.83 10.16
C ALA A 42 23.08 -23.47 11.40
N LYS A 43 23.29 -22.18 11.67
CA LYS A 43 24.10 -21.70 12.81
C LYS A 43 23.32 -21.50 14.10
N LEU A 44 21.98 -21.49 14.03
CA LEU A 44 21.15 -21.32 15.23
C LEU A 44 20.92 -22.62 15.95
N PRO A 45 21.17 -22.71 17.24
CA PRO A 45 20.70 -23.83 18.05
C PRO A 45 19.19 -23.80 18.08
N ARG A 46 18.52 -24.90 17.70
CA ARG A 46 17.04 -25.06 17.77
C ARG A 46 16.48 -24.87 19.20
N THR A 47 17.33 -24.71 20.18
CA THR A 47 17.05 -24.51 21.60
C THR A 47 17.32 -23.06 22.04
N ALA A 48 17.47 -22.11 21.10
CA ALA A 48 17.63 -20.70 21.43
C ALA A 48 16.39 -20.18 22.17
N ASP A 49 16.59 -19.30 23.16
CA ASP A 49 15.50 -18.65 23.89
C ASP A 49 14.73 -17.64 23.03
N ALA A 50 13.59 -17.19 23.52
CA ALA A 50 12.69 -16.31 22.75
C ALA A 50 13.36 -14.99 22.36
N GLU A 51 14.17 -14.42 23.24
CA GLU A 51 14.91 -13.17 22.99
C GLU A 51 15.93 -13.36 21.86
N THR A 52 16.68 -14.45 21.92
CA THR A 52 17.67 -14.77 20.89
C THR A 52 17.02 -14.96 19.53
N LEU A 53 15.93 -15.72 19.43
CA LEU A 53 15.18 -15.93 18.17
C LEU A 53 14.64 -14.60 17.63
N TYR A 54 14.09 -13.74 18.52
CA TYR A 54 13.59 -12.45 18.13
C TYR A 54 14.71 -11.57 17.53
N ASN A 55 15.84 -11.45 18.23
CA ASN A 55 16.97 -10.64 17.80
C ASN A 55 17.56 -11.16 16.47
N TYR A 56 17.63 -12.48 16.28
CA TYR A 56 18.06 -13.06 15.00
C TYR A 56 17.11 -12.70 13.85
N GLY A 57 15.81 -12.76 14.10
CA GLY A 57 14.82 -12.32 13.12
C GLY A 57 15.00 -10.85 12.73
N ILE A 58 15.26 -9.98 13.71
CA ILE A 58 15.54 -8.56 13.48
C ILE A 58 16.83 -8.35 12.69
N ASP A 59 17.92 -9.05 13.06
CA ASP A 59 19.21 -8.99 12.34
C ASP A 59 19.06 -9.47 10.89
N ALA A 60 18.28 -10.54 10.67
CA ALA A 60 17.95 -11.02 9.34
C ALA A 60 17.17 -9.99 8.52
N LEU A 61 16.21 -9.28 9.12
CA LEU A 61 15.49 -8.18 8.47
C LEU A 61 16.44 -7.06 8.04
N HIS A 62 17.32 -6.63 8.92
CA HIS A 62 18.33 -5.59 8.64
C HIS A 62 19.31 -6.04 7.56
N GLY A 63 19.63 -7.34 7.52
CA GLY A 63 20.50 -7.94 6.51
C GLY A 63 19.82 -8.16 5.15
N GLY A 64 18.50 -7.89 5.02
CA GLY A 64 17.73 -8.16 3.80
C GLY A 64 17.38 -9.63 3.59
N HIS A 65 17.60 -10.50 4.60
CA HIS A 65 17.31 -11.93 4.58
C HIS A 65 15.86 -12.20 5.04
N TYR A 66 14.88 -11.67 4.32
CA TYR A 66 13.47 -11.60 4.75
C TYR A 66 12.84 -12.99 4.97
N LYS A 67 13.23 -14.01 4.17
CA LYS A 67 12.77 -15.38 4.34
C LYS A 67 13.29 -16.02 5.64
N LEU A 68 14.53 -15.72 5.97
CA LEU A 68 15.10 -16.17 7.24
C LEU A 68 14.40 -15.48 8.40
N ALA A 69 14.17 -14.18 8.30
CA ALA A 69 13.49 -13.42 9.35
C ALA A 69 12.07 -13.97 9.63
N SER A 70 11.27 -14.21 8.59
CA SER A 70 9.94 -14.80 8.78
C SER A 70 9.99 -16.20 9.43
N ALA A 71 10.96 -17.02 9.05
CA ALA A 71 11.14 -18.35 9.64
C ALA A 71 11.54 -18.30 11.13
N GLU A 72 12.40 -17.34 11.52
CA GLU A 72 12.81 -17.17 12.93
C GLU A 72 11.66 -16.63 13.80
N PHE A 73 10.84 -15.70 13.29
CA PHE A 73 9.65 -15.24 14.00
C PHE A 73 8.60 -16.32 14.12
N GLU A 74 8.39 -17.15 13.09
CA GLU A 74 7.51 -18.32 13.15
C GLU A 74 7.99 -19.33 14.19
N LEU A 75 9.30 -19.64 14.21
CA LEU A 75 9.91 -20.57 15.18
C LEU A 75 9.74 -20.07 16.62
N LEU A 76 9.88 -18.74 16.83
CA LEU A 76 9.64 -18.13 18.13
C LEU A 76 8.18 -18.37 18.59
N GLN A 77 7.22 -18.12 17.72
CA GLN A 77 5.79 -18.30 18.03
C GLN A 77 5.45 -19.76 18.35
N GLN A 78 6.05 -20.70 17.61
CA GLN A 78 5.84 -22.15 17.83
C GLN A 78 6.43 -22.63 19.15
N ASN A 79 7.65 -22.19 19.49
CA ASN A 79 8.36 -22.67 20.68
C ASN A 79 7.97 -21.91 21.96
N TYR A 80 7.61 -20.62 21.82
CA TYR A 80 7.38 -19.71 22.94
C TYR A 80 6.07 -18.90 22.81
N PRO A 81 4.90 -19.56 22.67
CA PRO A 81 3.63 -18.89 22.37
C PRO A 81 3.17 -17.89 23.45
N TYR A 82 3.69 -17.98 24.65
CA TYR A 82 3.36 -17.09 25.77
C TYR A 82 4.50 -16.15 26.17
N SER A 83 5.51 -16.03 25.34
CA SER A 83 6.61 -15.06 25.57
C SER A 83 6.14 -13.62 25.36
N GLY A 84 6.74 -12.68 26.09
CA GLY A 84 6.54 -11.25 25.83
C GLY A 84 6.99 -10.79 24.43
N TYR A 85 7.79 -11.60 23.74
CA TYR A 85 8.26 -11.34 22.38
C TYR A 85 7.27 -11.82 21.28
N THR A 86 6.30 -12.70 21.63
CA THR A 86 5.45 -13.36 20.63
C THR A 86 4.61 -12.39 19.83
N GLY A 87 3.94 -11.42 20.50
CA GLY A 87 3.14 -10.43 19.78
C GLY A 87 3.98 -9.57 18.82
N ASN A 88 5.18 -9.19 19.24
CA ASN A 88 6.11 -8.45 18.38
C ASN A 88 6.61 -9.33 17.21
N ALA A 89 6.88 -10.62 17.45
CA ALA A 89 7.29 -11.54 16.41
C ALA A 89 6.18 -11.77 15.37
N GLU A 90 4.92 -11.87 15.79
CA GLU A 90 3.76 -11.97 14.89
C GLU A 90 3.67 -10.76 13.94
N LEU A 91 3.83 -9.56 14.48
CA LEU A 91 3.82 -8.34 13.68
C LEU A 91 5.01 -8.26 12.71
N MET A 92 6.22 -8.60 13.22
CA MET A 92 7.46 -8.57 12.42
C MET A 92 7.49 -9.65 11.34
N GLU A 93 6.85 -10.80 11.56
CA GLU A 93 6.64 -11.81 10.52
C GLU A 93 5.78 -11.27 9.38
N GLY A 94 4.66 -10.60 9.71
CA GLY A 94 3.84 -9.91 8.71
C GLY A 94 4.64 -8.88 7.91
N TYR A 95 5.52 -8.13 8.58
CA TYR A 95 6.42 -7.19 7.91
C TYR A 95 7.47 -7.88 7.04
N ALA A 96 8.03 -8.99 7.50
CA ALA A 96 8.97 -9.79 6.72
C ALA A 96 8.34 -10.33 5.42
N TYR A 97 7.09 -10.81 5.47
CA TYR A 97 6.34 -11.20 4.27
C TYR A 97 6.08 -10.03 3.31
N TYR A 98 5.75 -8.83 3.85
CA TYR A 98 5.61 -7.63 3.03
C TYR A 98 6.90 -7.33 2.25
N LEU A 99 8.05 -7.35 2.93
CA LEU A 99 9.36 -7.10 2.30
C LEU A 99 9.76 -8.18 1.28
N GLN A 100 9.28 -9.41 1.44
CA GLN A 100 9.42 -10.49 0.44
C GLN A 100 8.55 -10.25 -0.81
N GLY A 101 7.54 -9.39 -0.73
CA GLY A 101 6.51 -9.23 -1.75
C GLY A 101 5.41 -10.30 -1.68
N GLU A 102 5.39 -11.10 -0.60
CA GLU A 102 4.38 -12.13 -0.34
C GLU A 102 3.17 -11.50 0.37
N TYR A 103 2.49 -10.59 -0.33
CA TYR A 103 1.47 -9.73 0.25
C TYR A 103 0.28 -10.49 0.84
N ALA A 104 -0.11 -11.63 0.23
CA ALA A 104 -1.21 -12.46 0.73
C ALA A 104 -0.88 -13.07 2.11
N LEU A 105 0.37 -13.55 2.29
CA LEU A 105 0.83 -14.09 3.58
C LEU A 105 0.96 -12.97 4.62
N SER A 106 1.45 -11.80 4.20
CA SER A 106 1.52 -10.63 5.07
C SER A 106 0.14 -10.22 5.59
N VAL A 107 -0.87 -10.13 4.70
CA VAL A 107 -2.26 -9.81 5.09
C VAL A 107 -2.79 -10.83 6.08
N GLN A 108 -2.63 -12.12 5.80
CA GLN A 108 -3.09 -13.20 6.69
C GLN A 108 -2.48 -13.10 8.09
N GLN A 109 -1.16 -12.86 8.17
CA GLN A 109 -0.44 -12.75 9.45
C GLN A 109 -0.84 -11.48 10.21
N LEU A 110 -0.99 -10.35 9.50
CA LEU A 110 -1.42 -9.10 10.12
C LEU A 110 -2.87 -9.16 10.62
N GLU A 111 -3.77 -9.81 9.91
CA GLU A 111 -5.14 -10.02 10.36
C GLU A 111 -5.19 -10.90 11.62
N ARG A 112 -4.39 -11.96 11.66
CA ARG A 112 -4.22 -12.78 12.86
C ARG A 112 -3.70 -11.94 14.03
N TYR A 113 -2.65 -11.14 13.82
CA TYR A 113 -2.12 -10.24 14.84
C TYR A 113 -3.19 -9.27 15.37
N LEU A 114 -3.95 -8.64 14.50
CA LEU A 114 -5.01 -7.68 14.87
C LEU A 114 -6.17 -8.35 15.63
N GLN A 115 -6.46 -9.62 15.37
CA GLN A 115 -7.46 -10.39 16.12
C GLN A 115 -6.96 -10.74 17.52
N LEU A 116 -5.69 -11.10 17.67
CA LEU A 116 -5.10 -11.49 18.95
C LEU A 116 -4.74 -10.29 19.83
N HIS A 117 -4.36 -9.16 19.20
CA HIS A 117 -3.86 -7.96 19.88
C HIS A 117 -4.63 -6.68 19.49
N PRO A 118 -5.98 -6.62 19.66
CA PRO A 118 -6.78 -5.50 19.17
C PRO A 118 -6.48 -4.16 19.86
N THR A 119 -5.92 -4.20 21.06
CA THR A 119 -5.57 -3.01 21.85
C THR A 119 -4.08 -2.69 21.87
N SER A 120 -3.30 -3.38 21.04
CA SER A 120 -1.85 -3.12 20.93
C SER A 120 -1.57 -1.69 20.50
N PRO A 121 -0.52 -1.03 21.04
CA PRO A 121 -0.07 0.25 20.57
C PRO A 121 0.38 0.21 19.09
N ASP A 122 0.79 -0.98 18.61
CA ASP A 122 1.25 -1.20 17.24
C ASP A 122 0.10 -1.56 16.27
N ALA A 123 -1.16 -1.62 16.76
CA ALA A 123 -2.32 -1.92 15.92
C ALA A 123 -2.45 -0.93 14.74
N ALA A 124 -2.18 0.36 14.98
CA ALA A 124 -2.21 1.37 13.92
C ALA A 124 -1.23 1.07 12.77
N TYR A 125 -0.04 0.59 13.11
CA TYR A 125 0.95 0.16 12.14
C TYR A 125 0.51 -1.12 11.40
N ALA A 126 -0.03 -2.11 12.11
CA ALA A 126 -0.49 -3.35 11.51
C ALA A 126 -1.64 -3.11 10.49
N TYR A 127 -2.62 -2.26 10.84
CA TYR A 127 -3.67 -1.84 9.90
C TYR A 127 -3.09 -1.13 8.67
N TYR A 128 -2.13 -0.23 8.89
CA TYR A 128 -1.48 0.50 7.81
C TYR A 128 -0.69 -0.42 6.88
N LEU A 129 0.10 -1.34 7.44
CA LEU A 129 0.88 -2.31 6.66
C LEU A 129 -0.03 -3.25 5.85
N ARG A 130 -1.17 -3.68 6.42
CA ARG A 130 -2.20 -4.43 5.69
C ARG A 130 -2.73 -3.62 4.50
N GLY A 131 -3.03 -2.34 4.69
CA GLY A 131 -3.44 -1.45 3.61
C GLY A 131 -2.37 -1.29 2.53
N LEU A 132 -1.09 -1.24 2.91
CA LEU A 132 0.02 -1.22 1.96
C LEU A 132 0.12 -2.50 1.15
N CYS A 133 -0.12 -3.67 1.75
CA CYS A 133 -0.12 -4.94 1.02
C CYS A 133 -1.13 -4.94 -0.15
N TYR A 134 -2.32 -4.37 0.04
CA TYR A 134 -3.29 -4.19 -1.05
C TYR A 134 -2.83 -3.12 -2.03
N TYR A 135 -2.27 -2.01 -1.54
CA TYR A 135 -1.82 -0.89 -2.37
C TYR A 135 -0.72 -1.29 -3.36
N GLU A 136 0.26 -2.08 -2.92
CA GLU A 136 1.36 -2.57 -3.77
C GLU A 136 0.89 -3.53 -4.88
N GLN A 137 -0.30 -4.09 -4.74
CA GLN A 137 -0.91 -4.99 -5.73
C GLN A 137 -1.78 -4.26 -6.76
N ILE A 138 -1.91 -2.92 -6.68
CA ILE A 138 -2.68 -2.15 -7.66
C ILE A 138 -2.06 -2.31 -9.05
N GLY A 139 -2.87 -2.82 -9.98
CA GLY A 139 -2.47 -3.01 -11.37
C GLY A 139 -2.61 -1.74 -12.21
N ASP A 140 -2.36 -1.86 -13.52
CA ASP A 140 -2.56 -0.78 -14.48
C ASP A 140 -4.05 -0.38 -14.60
N VAL A 141 -4.32 0.90 -14.93
CA VAL A 141 -5.69 1.44 -15.11
C VAL A 141 -6.53 0.70 -16.15
N SER A 142 -5.91 0.00 -17.10
CA SER A 142 -6.62 -0.81 -18.10
C SER A 142 -7.20 -2.11 -17.53
N ARG A 143 -6.64 -2.59 -16.39
CA ARG A 143 -7.06 -3.83 -15.73
C ARG A 143 -8.29 -3.63 -14.85
N ASP A 144 -8.70 -4.71 -14.19
CA ASP A 144 -9.69 -4.67 -13.11
C ASP A 144 -9.22 -3.81 -11.93
N GLN A 145 -10.16 -3.10 -11.30
CA GLN A 145 -9.89 -2.14 -10.23
C GLN A 145 -10.32 -2.64 -8.84
N LEU A 146 -10.65 -3.91 -8.70
CA LEU A 146 -11.05 -4.47 -7.40
C LEU A 146 -9.94 -4.28 -6.36
N GLY A 147 -8.68 -4.59 -6.72
CA GLY A 147 -7.54 -4.37 -5.82
C GLY A 147 -7.34 -2.91 -5.41
N THR A 148 -7.67 -1.95 -6.30
CA THR A 148 -7.61 -0.51 -5.96
C THR A 148 -8.67 -0.14 -4.93
N LEU A 149 -9.88 -0.73 -5.04
CA LEU A 149 -10.96 -0.52 -4.06
C LEU A 149 -10.60 -1.14 -2.71
N GLU A 150 -10.08 -2.37 -2.69
CA GLU A 150 -9.63 -3.07 -1.48
C GLU A 150 -8.53 -2.28 -0.76
N ALA A 151 -7.55 -1.75 -1.51
CA ALA A 151 -6.50 -0.88 -0.97
C ALA A 151 -7.09 0.40 -0.36
N MET A 152 -8.00 1.06 -1.08
CA MET A 152 -8.64 2.28 -0.62
C MET A 152 -9.43 2.05 0.66
N ASP A 153 -10.21 0.97 0.75
CA ASP A 153 -11.03 0.64 1.92
C ASP A 153 -10.15 0.32 3.14
N ALA A 154 -9.10 -0.49 2.95
CA ALA A 154 -8.17 -0.83 4.02
C ALA A 154 -7.41 0.40 4.56
N LEU A 155 -6.97 1.32 3.68
CA LEU A 155 -6.32 2.57 4.07
C LEU A 155 -7.31 3.55 4.72
N GLN A 156 -8.56 3.59 4.27
CA GLN A 156 -9.61 4.41 4.88
C GLN A 156 -9.92 3.94 6.31
N GLU A 157 -9.82 2.64 6.59
CA GLU A 157 -9.96 2.09 7.93
C GLU A 157 -8.87 2.64 8.89
N VAL A 158 -7.62 2.77 8.41
CA VAL A 158 -6.53 3.39 9.20
C VAL A 158 -6.86 4.83 9.58
N ILE A 159 -7.34 5.62 8.62
CA ILE A 159 -7.69 7.03 8.83
C ILE A 159 -8.82 7.16 9.87
N THR A 160 -9.82 6.27 9.78
CA THR A 160 -10.99 6.32 10.66
C THR A 160 -10.67 5.88 12.08
N ARG A 161 -9.88 4.80 12.25
CA ARG A 161 -9.55 4.24 13.56
C ARG A 161 -8.44 4.99 14.29
N PHE A 162 -7.45 5.52 13.55
CA PHE A 162 -6.23 6.08 14.11
C PHE A 162 -5.91 7.48 13.56
N PRO A 163 -6.84 8.45 13.59
CA PRO A 163 -6.74 9.72 12.84
C PRO A 163 -5.56 10.61 13.26
N GLN A 164 -5.02 10.42 14.48
CA GLN A 164 -3.94 11.25 15.00
C GLN A 164 -2.54 10.72 14.69
N THR A 165 -2.43 9.56 14.01
CA THR A 165 -1.16 8.92 13.72
C THR A 165 -0.51 9.45 12.43
N SER A 166 0.82 9.28 12.31
CA SER A 166 1.53 9.51 11.05
C SER A 166 1.06 8.56 9.95
N TYR A 167 0.65 7.34 10.32
CA TYR A 167 0.10 6.33 9.42
C TYR A 167 -1.19 6.80 8.75
N ALA A 168 -2.09 7.45 9.49
CA ALA A 168 -3.33 8.00 8.94
C ALA A 168 -3.06 9.11 7.93
N ARG A 169 -2.05 9.98 8.17
CA ARG A 169 -1.68 11.05 7.21
C ARG A 169 -1.14 10.48 5.91
N ASP A 170 -0.29 9.46 5.98
CA ASP A 170 0.23 8.79 4.78
C ASP A 170 -0.87 7.98 4.07
N ALA A 171 -1.70 7.29 4.83
CA ALA A 171 -2.87 6.58 4.30
C ALA A 171 -3.80 7.51 3.51
N GLN A 172 -4.02 8.76 3.99
CA GLN A 172 -4.83 9.75 3.27
C GLN A 172 -4.25 10.06 1.89
N LEU A 173 -2.93 10.27 1.79
CA LEU A 173 -2.27 10.50 0.51
C LEU A 173 -2.43 9.31 -0.44
N LYS A 174 -2.35 8.09 0.08
CA LYS A 174 -2.53 6.87 -0.71
C LYS A 174 -3.98 6.66 -1.14
N VAL A 175 -4.96 7.00 -0.29
CA VAL A 175 -6.39 7.02 -0.66
C VAL A 175 -6.64 8.00 -1.80
N ASP A 176 -6.05 9.19 -1.76
CA ASP A 176 -6.19 10.16 -2.84
C ASP A 176 -5.57 9.65 -4.16
N LEU A 177 -4.43 8.93 -4.09
CA LEU A 177 -3.83 8.25 -5.25
C LEU A 177 -4.71 7.10 -5.77
N CYS A 178 -5.35 6.31 -4.90
CA CYS A 178 -6.32 5.30 -5.31
C CYS A 178 -7.51 5.93 -6.04
N ARG A 179 -8.04 7.05 -5.54
CA ARG A 179 -9.12 7.80 -6.20
C ARG A 179 -8.71 8.32 -7.57
N ASP A 180 -7.49 8.87 -7.68
CA ASP A 180 -6.96 9.32 -8.97
C ASP A 180 -6.82 8.15 -9.96
N HIS A 181 -6.40 6.97 -9.49
CA HIS A 181 -6.30 5.76 -10.29
C HIS A 181 -7.69 5.29 -10.79
N LEU A 182 -8.71 5.28 -9.91
CA LEU A 182 -10.08 4.94 -10.29
C LEU A 182 -10.68 5.94 -11.30
N ALA A 183 -10.44 7.24 -11.09
CA ALA A 183 -10.82 8.27 -12.07
C ALA A 183 -10.12 8.06 -13.41
N GLY A 184 -8.84 7.69 -13.39
CA GLY A 184 -8.06 7.32 -14.57
C GLY A 184 -8.70 6.18 -15.36
N LYS A 185 -9.25 5.16 -14.67
CA LYS A 185 -10.02 4.07 -15.29
C LYS A 185 -11.25 4.56 -16.01
N GLU A 186 -12.07 5.41 -15.37
CA GLU A 186 -13.25 5.98 -16.01
C GLU A 186 -12.86 6.82 -17.24
N MET A 187 -11.80 7.62 -17.15
CA MET A 187 -11.24 8.36 -18.28
C MET A 187 -10.75 7.44 -19.40
N TYR A 188 -10.08 6.34 -19.07
CA TYR A 188 -9.60 5.36 -20.05
C TYR A 188 -10.78 4.75 -20.85
N VAL A 189 -11.82 4.31 -20.15
CA VAL A 189 -13.01 3.73 -20.75
C VAL A 189 -13.80 4.78 -21.54
N GLY A 190 -13.93 6.01 -20.99
CA GLY A 190 -14.60 7.13 -21.68
C GLY A 190 -13.94 7.47 -23.02
N ARG A 191 -12.60 7.58 -23.05
CA ARG A 191 -11.84 7.80 -24.29
C ARG A 191 -11.98 6.66 -25.29
N TYR A 192 -12.15 5.42 -24.83
CA TYR A 192 -12.43 4.30 -25.70
C TYR A 192 -13.79 4.47 -26.41
N TYR A 193 -14.87 4.68 -25.66
CA TYR A 193 -16.20 4.87 -26.23
C TYR A 193 -16.29 6.10 -27.14
N GLN A 194 -15.63 7.20 -26.79
CA GLN A 194 -15.57 8.39 -27.64
C GLN A 194 -14.90 8.10 -29.00
N ARG A 195 -13.83 7.30 -29.05
CA ARG A 195 -13.20 6.86 -30.30
C ARG A 195 -14.11 5.97 -31.14
N GLU A 196 -14.88 5.10 -30.49
CA GLU A 196 -15.89 4.24 -31.14
C GLU A 196 -17.15 5.03 -31.55
N LYS A 197 -17.20 6.34 -31.24
CA LYS A 197 -18.36 7.22 -31.49
C LYS A 197 -19.62 6.84 -30.71
N ASP A 198 -19.48 6.04 -29.67
CA ASP A 198 -20.55 5.83 -28.69
C ASP A 198 -20.52 6.96 -27.65
N TYR A 199 -21.01 8.12 -28.08
CA TYR A 199 -20.95 9.35 -27.30
C TYR A 199 -21.78 9.27 -26.02
N GLN A 200 -22.88 8.52 -26.03
CA GLN A 200 -23.71 8.36 -24.84
C GLN A 200 -22.99 7.55 -23.75
N ALA A 201 -22.31 6.48 -24.13
CA ALA A 201 -21.50 5.71 -23.18
C ALA A 201 -20.30 6.51 -22.68
N ALA A 202 -19.62 7.28 -23.58
CA ALA A 202 -18.52 8.16 -23.21
C ALA A 202 -18.96 9.24 -22.22
N TYR A 203 -20.12 9.88 -22.46
CA TYR A 203 -20.71 10.86 -21.56
C TYR A 203 -20.88 10.31 -20.14
N GLY A 204 -21.47 9.13 -20.00
CA GLY A 204 -21.68 8.51 -18.69
C GLY A 204 -20.38 8.27 -17.92
N ARG A 205 -19.29 7.92 -18.63
CA ARG A 205 -17.98 7.72 -18.01
C ARG A 205 -17.34 9.02 -17.54
N TYR A 206 -17.34 10.06 -18.37
CA TYR A 206 -16.80 11.37 -17.99
C TYR A 206 -17.62 12.05 -16.90
N GLN A 207 -18.96 11.88 -16.94
CA GLN A 207 -19.85 12.40 -15.90
C GLN A 207 -19.55 11.78 -14.53
N ARG A 208 -19.24 10.47 -14.49
CA ARG A 208 -18.83 9.79 -13.25
C ARG A 208 -17.55 10.38 -12.65
N VAL A 209 -16.56 10.75 -13.47
CA VAL A 209 -15.35 11.41 -12.97
C VAL A 209 -15.67 12.70 -12.23
N ILE A 210 -16.63 13.48 -12.75
CA ILE A 210 -17.02 14.76 -12.15
C ILE A 210 -17.88 14.57 -10.90
N GLN A 211 -18.67 13.50 -10.83
CA GLN A 211 -19.55 13.23 -9.69
C GLN A 211 -18.82 12.55 -8.53
N ASP A 212 -18.00 11.54 -8.80
CA ASP A 212 -17.43 10.66 -7.78
C ASP A 212 -15.98 10.99 -7.46
N PHE A 213 -15.24 11.68 -8.36
CA PHE A 213 -13.80 11.92 -8.26
C PHE A 213 -13.41 13.40 -8.39
N GLN A 214 -14.17 14.27 -7.74
CA GLN A 214 -14.07 15.75 -7.88
C GLN A 214 -12.70 16.34 -7.56
N THR A 215 -11.92 15.68 -6.69
CA THR A 215 -10.63 16.17 -6.22
C THR A 215 -9.43 15.68 -7.05
N THR A 216 -9.69 14.86 -8.08
CA THR A 216 -8.63 14.27 -8.89
C THR A 216 -8.15 15.19 -10.02
N ASN A 217 -6.93 14.92 -10.48
CA ASN A 217 -6.32 15.63 -11.60
C ASN A 217 -7.03 15.37 -12.95
N HIS A 218 -7.96 14.42 -13.00
CA HIS A 218 -8.70 14.05 -14.20
C HIS A 218 -9.91 14.93 -14.49
N VAL A 219 -10.42 15.68 -13.49
CA VAL A 219 -11.62 16.51 -13.64
C VAL A 219 -11.52 17.54 -14.76
N PRO A 220 -10.42 18.31 -14.93
CA PRO A 220 -10.33 19.27 -16.04
C PRO A 220 -10.37 18.61 -17.42
N GLU A 221 -9.76 17.43 -17.61
CA GLU A 221 -9.86 16.67 -18.84
C GLU A 221 -11.29 16.15 -19.04
N ALA A 222 -11.92 15.61 -18.00
CA ALA A 222 -13.29 15.08 -18.09
C ALA A 222 -14.28 16.16 -18.51
N LEU A 223 -14.17 17.37 -17.98
CA LEU A 223 -15.00 18.53 -18.39
C LEU A 223 -14.77 18.91 -19.85
N GLU A 224 -13.52 18.93 -20.30
CA GLU A 224 -13.21 19.19 -21.71
C GLU A 224 -13.80 18.13 -22.64
N ARG A 225 -13.65 16.86 -22.27
CA ARG A 225 -14.24 15.73 -23.03
C ARG A 225 -15.77 15.78 -23.07
N LEU A 226 -16.41 16.24 -21.98
CA LEU A 226 -17.84 16.48 -21.97
C LEU A 226 -18.25 17.60 -22.92
N VAL A 227 -17.45 18.65 -23.08
CA VAL A 227 -17.70 19.69 -24.08
C VAL A 227 -17.70 19.06 -25.49
N GLU A 228 -16.72 18.24 -25.82
CA GLU A 228 -16.63 17.54 -27.09
C GLU A 228 -17.82 16.63 -27.33
N VAL A 229 -18.08 15.73 -26.40
CA VAL A 229 -19.14 14.71 -26.49
C VAL A 229 -20.53 15.36 -26.59
N ASN A 230 -20.79 16.41 -25.82
CA ASN A 230 -22.09 17.12 -25.88
C ASN A 230 -22.29 17.83 -27.22
N LEU A 231 -21.22 18.40 -27.82
CA LEU A 231 -21.32 18.96 -29.17
C LEU A 231 -21.60 17.87 -30.21
N ASP A 232 -20.95 16.71 -30.08
CA ASP A 232 -21.16 15.57 -30.99
C ASP A 232 -22.57 14.95 -30.84
N LEU A 233 -23.18 15.06 -29.64
CA LEU A 233 -24.58 14.68 -29.37
C LEU A 233 -25.60 15.74 -29.78
N GLY A 234 -25.17 16.94 -30.21
CA GLY A 234 -26.06 18.03 -30.54
C GLY A 234 -26.65 18.75 -29.34
N LEU A 235 -25.96 18.73 -28.21
CA LEU A 235 -26.34 19.34 -26.92
C LEU A 235 -25.44 20.56 -26.60
N PRO A 236 -25.55 21.68 -27.33
CA PRO A 236 -24.63 22.82 -27.15
C PRO A 236 -24.79 23.55 -25.83
N ASP A 237 -25.96 23.48 -25.19
CA ASP A 237 -26.19 24.12 -23.89
C ASP A 237 -25.40 23.40 -22.78
N GLU A 238 -25.43 22.08 -22.77
CA GLU A 238 -24.66 21.23 -21.86
C GLU A 238 -23.17 21.39 -22.10
N ALA A 239 -22.75 21.49 -23.36
CA ALA A 239 -21.36 21.77 -23.70
C ALA A 239 -20.89 23.13 -23.13
N ARG A 240 -21.71 24.17 -23.23
CA ARG A 240 -21.40 25.49 -22.64
C ARG A 240 -21.37 25.45 -21.11
N GLN A 241 -22.25 24.71 -20.45
CA GLN A 241 -22.25 24.52 -19.00
C GLN A 241 -20.96 23.84 -18.54
N ALA A 242 -20.55 22.74 -19.18
CA ALA A 242 -19.31 22.04 -18.86
C ALA A 242 -18.08 22.98 -19.03
N ALA A 243 -18.04 23.75 -20.11
CA ALA A 243 -16.98 24.72 -20.35
C ALA A 243 -16.99 25.87 -19.33
N ALA A 244 -18.17 26.33 -18.88
CA ALA A 244 -18.28 27.39 -17.87
C ALA A 244 -17.73 26.91 -16.52
N VAL A 245 -18.05 25.68 -16.11
CA VAL A 245 -17.49 25.05 -14.89
C VAL A 245 -15.97 24.93 -15.00
N LEU A 246 -15.46 24.45 -16.14
CA LEU A 246 -14.02 24.34 -16.38
C LEU A 246 -13.32 25.71 -16.35
N GLY A 247 -13.91 26.71 -16.99
CA GLY A 247 -13.35 28.07 -17.03
C GLY A 247 -13.38 28.79 -15.68
N TYR A 248 -14.31 28.41 -14.80
CA TYR A 248 -14.34 28.91 -13.43
C TYR A 248 -13.25 28.29 -12.56
N ASN A 249 -13.10 26.96 -12.63
CA ASN A 249 -12.18 26.22 -11.77
C ASN A 249 -10.72 26.22 -12.25
N ALA A 250 -10.49 26.25 -13.57
CA ALA A 250 -9.16 26.12 -14.15
C ALA A 250 -9.01 26.98 -15.44
N PRO A 251 -9.11 28.33 -15.32
CA PRO A 251 -9.12 29.25 -16.47
C PRO A 251 -7.80 29.29 -17.25
N ASP A 252 -6.69 28.90 -16.62
CA ASP A 252 -5.33 28.85 -17.16
C ASP A 252 -4.92 27.43 -17.64
N SER A 253 -5.84 26.46 -17.59
CA SER A 253 -5.55 25.08 -17.98
C SER A 253 -5.59 24.91 -19.49
N ARG A 254 -4.74 24.00 -20.00
CA ARG A 254 -4.78 23.58 -21.41
C ARG A 254 -6.15 23.05 -21.82
N TRP A 255 -6.85 22.41 -20.89
CA TRP A 255 -8.16 21.81 -21.13
C TRP A 255 -9.22 22.88 -21.39
N TYR A 256 -9.17 23.99 -20.65
CA TYR A 256 -10.10 25.09 -20.89
C TYR A 256 -9.80 25.78 -22.25
N HIS A 257 -8.54 25.93 -22.62
CA HIS A 257 -8.18 26.45 -23.94
C HIS A 257 -8.74 25.58 -25.07
N LEU A 258 -8.67 24.25 -24.93
CA LEU A 258 -9.22 23.31 -25.91
C LEU A 258 -10.73 23.42 -25.98
N ALA A 259 -11.45 23.37 -24.84
CA ALA A 259 -12.88 23.51 -24.76
C ALA A 259 -13.39 24.83 -25.38
N TYR A 260 -12.75 25.95 -25.02
CA TYR A 260 -13.08 27.28 -25.56
C TYR A 260 -12.92 27.34 -27.08
N ASN A 261 -11.79 26.84 -27.60
CA ASN A 261 -11.54 26.82 -29.04
C ASN A 261 -12.53 25.90 -29.78
N LYS A 262 -12.96 24.79 -29.18
CA LYS A 262 -13.95 23.88 -29.72
C LYS A 262 -15.33 24.57 -29.84
N LEU A 263 -15.76 25.23 -28.75
CA LEU A 263 -17.01 26.02 -28.76
C LEU A 263 -16.94 27.18 -29.80
N LYS A 264 -15.81 27.87 -29.89
CA LYS A 264 -15.59 28.93 -30.87
C LYS A 264 -15.73 28.39 -32.31
N ALA A 265 -15.13 27.26 -32.62
CA ALA A 265 -15.19 26.64 -33.95
C ALA A 265 -16.63 26.21 -34.33
N ASN A 266 -17.44 25.84 -33.35
CA ASN A 266 -18.85 25.46 -33.52
C ASN A 266 -19.83 26.64 -33.39
N HIS A 267 -19.36 27.91 -33.32
CA HIS A 267 -20.18 29.12 -33.13
C HIS A 267 -21.06 29.09 -31.88
N GLN A 268 -20.58 28.44 -30.80
CA GLN A 268 -21.32 28.26 -29.54
C GLN A 268 -20.79 29.13 -28.38
N LEU A 269 -19.96 30.15 -28.68
CA LEU A 269 -19.50 31.08 -27.65
C LEU A 269 -20.66 32.01 -27.20
N THR A 270 -20.77 32.16 -25.89
CA THR A 270 -21.68 33.16 -25.26
C THR A 270 -20.88 34.20 -24.48
N PRO A 271 -21.44 35.41 -24.26
CA PRO A 271 -20.78 36.45 -23.47
C PRO A 271 -20.44 36.06 -22.01
N GLN A 272 -21.13 35.00 -21.50
CA GLN A 272 -20.93 34.50 -20.15
C GLN A 272 -19.67 33.62 -20.03
N LEU A 273 -19.18 33.10 -21.16
CA LEU A 273 -17.94 32.28 -21.14
C LEU A 273 -16.73 33.17 -20.98
N ARG A 274 -16.01 32.95 -19.89
CA ARG A 274 -14.77 33.68 -19.59
C ARG A 274 -13.72 33.40 -20.69
N LYS A 275 -13.02 34.43 -21.12
CA LYS A 275 -11.89 34.24 -22.03
C LYS A 275 -10.78 33.48 -21.29
N PRO A 276 -10.13 32.45 -21.93
CA PRO A 276 -9.02 31.75 -21.31
C PRO A 276 -7.90 32.67 -20.87
N GLU A 277 -7.35 32.38 -19.69
CA GLU A 277 -6.13 33.03 -19.20
C GLU A 277 -4.89 32.43 -19.88
N PRO A 278 -3.74 33.09 -19.87
CA PRO A 278 -2.50 32.53 -20.41
C PRO A 278 -2.20 31.18 -19.76
N LEU A 279 -1.77 30.22 -20.59
CA LEU A 279 -1.44 28.88 -20.10
C LEU A 279 -0.47 28.96 -18.92
N ARG A 280 -0.80 28.27 -17.86
CA ARG A 280 0.09 28.05 -16.72
C ARG A 280 1.37 27.37 -17.24
N LYS A 281 2.51 28.00 -17.02
CA LYS A 281 3.80 27.35 -17.30
C LYS A 281 3.96 26.21 -16.29
N GLU A 282 3.74 24.99 -16.75
CA GLU A 282 4.07 23.82 -15.94
C GLU A 282 5.55 23.92 -15.56
N PRO A 283 5.89 23.74 -14.27
CA PRO A 283 7.27 23.58 -13.87
C PRO A 283 7.85 22.48 -14.76
N LYS A 284 8.98 22.74 -15.43
CA LYS A 284 9.66 21.69 -16.20
C LYS A 284 9.97 20.57 -15.20
N GLU A 285 9.09 19.61 -15.12
CA GLU A 285 9.30 18.40 -14.37
C GLU A 285 10.56 17.76 -14.96
N LYS A 286 11.65 17.87 -14.21
CA LYS A 286 12.81 17.07 -14.52
C LYS A 286 12.30 15.64 -14.51
N ARG A 287 12.22 15.01 -15.68
CA ARG A 287 11.90 13.60 -15.83
C ARG A 287 12.92 12.84 -14.96
N HIS A 288 12.68 12.81 -13.67
CA HIS A 288 13.21 11.77 -12.83
C HIS A 288 12.53 10.51 -13.35
N ARG A 289 13.27 9.79 -14.18
CA ARG A 289 13.02 8.40 -14.48
C ARG A 289 12.87 7.74 -13.12
N THR A 290 11.62 7.61 -12.69
CA THR A 290 11.26 6.87 -11.50
C THR A 290 11.72 5.44 -11.75
N LYS A 291 12.96 5.12 -11.36
CA LYS A 291 13.26 3.80 -10.86
C LYS A 291 12.15 3.52 -9.85
N HIS A 292 11.43 2.43 -10.06
CA HIS A 292 10.50 1.94 -9.07
C HIS A 292 11.15 2.08 -7.71
N HIS A 293 10.62 2.98 -6.91
CA HIS A 293 11.10 3.25 -5.56
C HIS A 293 10.57 2.12 -4.67
N ARG A 294 11.15 0.92 -4.85
CA ARG A 294 11.06 -0.17 -3.87
C ARG A 294 11.80 0.18 -2.56
N ASP A 295 12.43 1.36 -2.52
CA ASP A 295 13.33 1.77 -1.44
C ASP A 295 12.78 2.89 -0.56
N ALA A 296 11.51 3.29 -0.70
CA ALA A 296 10.84 3.96 0.39
C ALA A 296 10.53 2.88 1.44
N LEU A 297 11.55 2.52 2.22
CA LEU A 297 11.43 1.69 3.41
C LEU A 297 10.22 2.20 4.18
N VAL A 298 9.15 1.39 4.18
CA VAL A 298 8.11 1.52 5.21
C VAL A 298 8.88 1.55 6.52
N PRO A 299 8.77 2.62 7.33
CA PRO A 299 9.52 2.66 8.58
C PRO A 299 9.22 1.38 9.35
N ALA A 300 10.27 0.66 9.74
CA ALA A 300 10.12 -0.48 10.62
C ALA A 300 9.29 -0.04 11.84
N PRO A 301 8.38 -0.88 12.36
CA PRO A 301 7.63 -0.54 13.55
C PRO A 301 8.61 -0.14 14.65
N MET A 302 8.34 0.96 15.35
CA MET A 302 8.98 1.22 16.63
C MET A 302 8.39 0.23 17.62
N VAL A 303 8.87 -1.01 17.58
CA VAL A 303 8.43 -2.06 18.48
C VAL A 303 8.87 -1.65 19.87
N SER A 304 7.91 -1.37 20.74
CA SER A 304 8.17 -1.17 22.16
C SER A 304 8.86 -2.45 22.68
N HIS A 305 10.06 -2.32 23.23
CA HIS A 305 10.69 -3.45 23.90
C HIS A 305 9.71 -3.99 24.94
N PRO A 306 9.50 -5.32 25.02
CA PRO A 306 8.67 -5.88 26.07
C PRO A 306 9.27 -5.40 27.39
N ALA A 307 8.43 -4.88 28.29
CA ALA A 307 8.85 -4.51 29.62
C ALA A 307 9.57 -5.72 30.21
N GLN A 308 10.80 -5.55 30.61
CA GLN A 308 11.51 -6.61 31.34
C GLN A 308 10.61 -7.01 32.51
N PRO A 309 10.39 -8.31 32.76
CA PRO A 309 9.65 -8.73 33.94
C PRO A 309 10.40 -8.12 35.13
N ASP A 310 9.68 -7.30 35.90
CA ASP A 310 10.19 -6.68 37.12
C ASP A 310 10.98 -7.74 37.87
N SER A 311 12.29 -7.51 37.99
CA SER A 311 13.13 -8.31 38.87
C SER A 311 12.47 -8.26 40.25
N VAL A 312 11.96 -9.40 40.66
CA VAL A 312 11.42 -9.60 42.02
C VAL A 312 12.53 -9.16 42.97
N ILE A 313 12.40 -7.92 43.47
CA ILE A 313 13.22 -7.42 44.57
C ILE A 313 12.78 -8.23 45.77
N THR A 314 13.50 -9.31 46.03
CA THR A 314 13.51 -10.00 47.33
C THR A 314 14.10 -9.03 48.32
N GLN A 315 13.27 -8.19 48.93
CA GLN A 315 13.67 -7.49 50.15
C GLN A 315 13.76 -8.49 51.30
N PRO A 316 14.84 -8.49 52.09
CA PRO A 316 14.90 -9.34 53.26
C PRO A 316 13.85 -8.88 54.29
N VAL A 317 13.02 -9.83 54.72
CA VAL A 317 12.06 -9.66 55.79
C VAL A 317 12.82 -9.31 57.07
N SER A 318 12.79 -8.04 57.46
CA SER A 318 13.15 -7.65 58.83
C SER A 318 11.95 -7.89 59.77
N GLU A 319 12.09 -8.89 60.62
CA GLU A 319 11.22 -9.12 61.78
C GLU A 319 11.16 -7.85 62.65
N THR A 320 9.97 -7.31 62.87
CA THR A 320 9.74 -6.41 64.00
C THR A 320 8.29 -6.53 64.49
N ARG A 321 8.18 -7.21 65.63
CA ARG A 321 7.27 -7.00 66.76
C ARG A 321 5.80 -6.60 66.49
N SER A 322 4.98 -7.55 66.92
CA SER A 322 3.61 -7.44 67.47
C SER A 322 3.33 -6.21 68.34
N ASN A 323 2.21 -5.54 68.06
CA ASN A 323 1.35 -4.92 69.09
C ASN A 323 -0.15 -4.97 68.64
N PRO A 324 -1.10 -5.02 69.58
CA PRO A 324 -2.41 -5.59 69.33
C PRO A 324 -3.51 -4.59 69.01
N VAL A 325 -4.46 -5.10 68.26
CA VAL A 325 -5.90 -4.86 68.24
C VAL A 325 -6.46 -3.57 68.90
N THR A 326 -7.10 -2.75 68.08
CA THR A 326 -8.28 -1.99 68.50
C THR A 326 -9.33 -2.05 67.42
N SER A 327 -10.48 -2.58 67.80
CA SER A 327 -11.76 -2.68 67.09
C SER A 327 -12.27 -1.28 66.72
N ILE A 328 -12.73 -1.06 65.49
CA ILE A 328 -13.60 0.07 65.17
C ILE A 328 -14.76 -0.41 64.31
N ASP A 329 -15.92 -0.01 64.79
CA ASP A 329 -17.30 -0.32 64.43
C ASP A 329 -17.66 -0.10 62.93
N ILE A 330 -18.53 -1.00 62.45
CA ILE A 330 -19.25 -0.93 61.20
C ILE A 330 -20.60 -0.23 61.46
N PRO A 331 -20.97 0.86 60.77
CA PRO A 331 -22.34 1.34 60.74
C PRO A 331 -23.16 0.66 59.62
N PRO A 332 -24.49 0.55 59.79
CA PRO A 332 -25.32 -0.37 59.03
C PRO A 332 -25.78 0.16 57.68
N THR A 333 -25.94 -0.80 56.80
CA THR A 333 -26.52 -0.73 55.45
C THR A 333 -27.91 -0.07 55.44
N THR A 334 -28.08 0.97 54.61
CA THR A 334 -29.41 1.47 54.23
C THR A 334 -29.80 0.85 52.87
N THR A 335 -30.86 0.07 52.95
CA THR A 335 -31.61 -0.52 51.85
C THR A 335 -32.37 0.58 51.10
N THR A 336 -32.11 0.77 49.81
CA THR A 336 -32.93 1.64 48.96
C THR A 336 -33.68 0.80 47.93
N THR A 337 -34.99 0.86 48.04
CA THR A 337 -36.03 0.23 47.24
C THR A 337 -36.06 0.76 45.80
N PRO A 338 -36.33 -0.04 44.75
CA PRO A 338 -36.51 0.43 43.38
C PRO A 338 -37.90 1.05 43.17
N PRO A 339 -38.06 2.05 42.27
CA PRO A 339 -39.35 2.67 41.97
C PRO A 339 -40.19 1.83 40.99
N PRO A 340 -41.51 2.05 40.94
CA PRO A 340 -42.49 1.16 40.32
C PRO A 340 -42.62 1.37 38.81
N THR A 341 -42.86 0.28 38.11
CA THR A 341 -43.22 0.19 36.69
C THR A 341 -44.59 0.81 36.42
N ASN A 342 -44.66 1.77 35.49
CA ASN A 342 -45.90 2.37 35.03
C ASN A 342 -46.40 1.64 33.77
N LYS A 343 -47.51 0.91 33.90
CA LYS A 343 -48.32 0.39 32.82
C LYS A 343 -49.16 1.51 32.24
N ALA A 344 -49.00 1.86 31.01
CA ALA A 344 -49.94 2.70 30.27
C ALA A 344 -50.82 1.85 29.36
N LYS A 345 -52.11 2.01 29.59
CA LYS A 345 -53.25 1.49 28.85
C LYS A 345 -53.32 2.03 27.41
N GLY A 346 -53.90 1.17 26.57
CA GLY A 346 -54.25 1.45 25.21
C GLY A 346 -55.51 2.26 24.96
N ALA A 347 -55.88 2.28 23.72
CA ALA A 347 -57.12 2.65 23.05
C ALA A 347 -57.07 4.04 22.34
N LYS A 348 -57.14 4.08 21.10
CA LYS A 348 -58.13 3.95 20.05
C LYS A 348 -57.49 4.17 18.69
#